data_e6702cca5135c56d8b7da4d1210d99ec
#
_entry.id   e6702cca5135c56d8b7da4d1210d99ec
#
_cell.length_a   1.000
_cell.length_b   1.000
_cell.length_c   1.000
_cell.angle_alpha   90.00
_cell.angle_beta   90.00
_cell.angle_gamma   90.00
#
_symmetry.space_group_name_H-M   'P 1'
#
loop_
_entity.id
_entity.type
_entity.pdbx_description
1 polymer ?
#
loop_
_entity_poly.entity_id
_entity_poly.type
_entity_poly.pdbx_seq_one_letter_code
_entity_poly.pdbx_strand_id
1 'polypeptide(L)'
;MKVYMSGDEVRLFQKYLKKSNKLLEYGSGGSTLYASNYVDQIISVETDSTWIQKIKSYNKTNIKFIHVDINCVWWKYVSWAEPQLKPDEDMKKLWKKYSNISIDDDIDLVLIDGRFRVATLLNLYDKIKPDTNILVHDYTRVGYHILETFYDKIECVDSLQVFKKRENIDRELLKKYSLEYELVID
;
A
#
# COMPACT_ATOMS: atom_id res chain seq x y z
N MET A 1 7.08 11.38 -14.52
CA MET A 1 6.75 11.75 -13.12
C MET A 1 7.88 11.24 -12.23
N LYS A 2 8.27 11.99 -11.19
CA LYS A 2 9.36 11.60 -10.27
C LYS A 2 8.84 10.54 -9.28
N VAL A 3 9.67 9.53 -8.97
CA VAL A 3 9.46 8.63 -7.83
C VAL A 3 9.86 9.38 -6.56
N TYR A 4 9.01 9.39 -5.54
CA TYR A 4 9.30 10.02 -4.25
C TYR A 4 9.94 8.99 -3.29
N MET A 5 11.08 8.50 -3.69
CA MET A 5 11.96 7.60 -2.95
C MET A 5 13.40 8.10 -3.11
N SER A 6 14.29 7.73 -2.19
CA SER A 6 15.72 7.95 -2.37
C SER A 6 16.27 7.10 -3.52
N GLY A 7 17.47 7.42 -3.97
CA GLY A 7 18.11 6.63 -5.03
C GLY A 7 18.36 5.17 -4.63
N ASP A 8 18.62 4.93 -3.35
CA ASP A 8 18.85 3.59 -2.80
C ASP A 8 17.55 2.82 -2.64
N GLU A 9 16.46 3.47 -2.19
CA GLU A 9 15.11 2.88 -2.14
C GLU A 9 14.62 2.51 -3.54
N VAL A 10 14.86 3.35 -4.55
CA VAL A 10 14.52 3.03 -5.94
C VAL A 10 15.30 1.80 -6.43
N ARG A 11 16.58 1.66 -6.06
CA ARG A 11 17.37 0.46 -6.40
C ARG A 11 16.82 -0.79 -5.73
N LEU A 12 16.42 -0.69 -4.46
CA LEU A 12 15.79 -1.78 -3.73
C LEU A 12 14.44 -2.15 -4.37
N PHE A 13 13.59 -1.18 -4.65
CA PHE A 13 12.31 -1.41 -5.34
C PHE A 13 12.52 -2.10 -6.69
N GLN A 14 13.45 -1.62 -7.51
CA GLN A 14 13.79 -2.22 -8.80
C GLN A 14 14.25 -3.68 -8.68
N LYS A 15 15.04 -4.01 -7.64
CA LYS A 15 15.49 -5.38 -7.36
C LYS A 15 14.31 -6.35 -7.22
N TYR A 16 13.23 -5.92 -6.56
CA TYR A 16 12.03 -6.73 -6.37
C TYR A 16 11.12 -6.71 -7.60
N LEU A 17 10.96 -5.58 -8.28
CA LEU A 17 10.20 -5.49 -9.52
C LEU A 17 10.71 -6.46 -10.60
N LYS A 18 12.03 -6.58 -10.77
CA LYS A 18 12.65 -7.50 -11.75
C LYS A 18 12.40 -8.99 -11.50
N LYS A 19 11.88 -9.34 -10.33
CA LYS A 19 11.58 -10.73 -9.93
C LYS A 19 10.08 -11.00 -9.84
N SER A 20 9.26 -10.02 -10.24
CA SER A 20 7.82 -10.06 -10.08
C SER A 20 7.15 -9.83 -11.42
N ASN A 21 6.02 -10.49 -11.64
CA ASN A 21 5.17 -10.28 -12.81
C ASN A 21 3.99 -9.36 -12.48
N LYS A 22 3.50 -9.41 -11.24
CA LYS A 22 2.30 -8.69 -10.82
C LYS A 22 2.51 -7.92 -9.52
N LEU A 23 2.28 -6.60 -9.60
CA LEU A 23 2.36 -5.66 -8.48
C LEU A 23 0.97 -5.23 -8.02
N LEU A 24 0.72 -5.30 -6.72
CA LEU A 24 -0.34 -4.58 -6.04
C LEU A 24 0.28 -3.36 -5.35
N GLU A 25 -0.21 -2.17 -5.68
CA GLU A 25 0.26 -0.92 -5.10
C GLU A 25 -0.89 -0.17 -4.43
N TYR A 26 -0.64 0.35 -3.25
CA TYR A 26 -1.50 1.32 -2.57
C TYR A 26 -0.80 2.68 -2.53
N GLY A 27 -1.46 3.69 -3.12
CA GLY A 27 -0.88 5.02 -3.34
C GLY A 27 -0.20 5.10 -4.72
N SER A 28 -0.96 5.56 -5.72
CA SER A 28 -0.47 5.70 -7.09
C SER A 28 0.48 6.88 -7.24
N GLY A 29 1.50 6.74 -8.09
CA GLY A 29 2.42 7.86 -8.31
C GLY A 29 3.51 7.63 -9.33
N GLY A 30 4.65 8.24 -9.06
CA GLY A 30 5.87 8.00 -9.84
C GLY A 30 6.33 6.55 -9.76
N SER A 31 6.11 5.89 -8.62
CA SER A 31 6.36 4.46 -8.39
C SER A 31 5.57 3.58 -9.36
N THR A 32 4.27 3.88 -9.57
CA THR A 32 3.41 3.19 -10.54
C THR A 32 3.99 3.23 -11.95
N LEU A 33 4.34 4.44 -12.42
CA LEU A 33 4.92 4.62 -13.75
C LEU A 33 6.30 3.97 -13.87
N TYR A 34 7.09 4.01 -12.81
CA TYR A 34 8.38 3.34 -12.76
C TYR A 34 8.20 1.82 -12.86
N ALA A 35 7.33 1.25 -12.02
CA ALA A 35 7.04 -0.18 -11.99
C ALA A 35 6.48 -0.71 -13.32
N SER A 36 5.70 0.11 -14.05
CA SER A 36 5.10 -0.29 -15.33
C SER A 36 6.10 -0.67 -16.42
N ASN A 37 7.39 -0.39 -16.22
CA ASN A 37 8.45 -0.78 -17.14
C ASN A 37 9.09 -2.15 -16.78
N TYR A 38 8.68 -2.77 -15.67
CA TYR A 38 9.32 -3.99 -15.15
C TYR A 38 8.37 -5.15 -14.96
N VAL A 39 7.09 -4.89 -14.69
CA VAL A 39 6.09 -5.93 -14.40
C VAL A 39 5.03 -5.99 -15.48
N ASP A 40 4.43 -7.17 -15.66
CA ASP A 40 3.40 -7.39 -16.69
C ASP A 40 2.07 -6.74 -16.31
N GLN A 41 1.75 -6.69 -15.01
CA GLN A 41 0.50 -6.14 -14.51
C GLN A 41 0.70 -5.35 -13.22
N ILE A 42 -0.03 -4.24 -13.11
CA ILE A 42 -0.13 -3.44 -11.89
C ILE A 42 -1.60 -3.26 -11.54
N ILE A 43 -1.95 -3.55 -10.29
CA ILE A 43 -3.18 -3.12 -9.67
C ILE A 43 -2.81 -1.99 -8.73
N SER A 44 -3.23 -0.77 -9.04
CA SER A 44 -2.90 0.43 -8.24
C SER A 44 -4.16 1.01 -7.62
N VAL A 45 -4.19 1.04 -6.28
CA VAL A 45 -5.30 1.54 -5.47
C VAL A 45 -5.03 2.99 -5.11
N GLU A 46 -5.96 3.88 -5.46
CA GLU A 46 -5.78 5.32 -5.29
C GLU A 46 -7.07 5.99 -4.81
N THR A 47 -6.91 7.02 -4.02
CA THR A 47 -8.01 7.80 -3.43
C THR A 47 -8.35 9.07 -4.23
N ASP A 48 -7.41 9.58 -5.02
CA ASP A 48 -7.55 10.81 -5.80
C ASP A 48 -7.74 10.51 -7.29
N SER A 49 -8.95 10.77 -7.79
CA SER A 49 -9.30 10.57 -9.19
C SER A 49 -8.51 11.47 -10.14
N THR A 50 -8.13 12.67 -9.69
CA THR A 50 -7.34 13.61 -10.52
C THR A 50 -5.92 13.10 -10.69
N TRP A 51 -5.37 12.47 -9.64
CA TRP A 51 -4.07 11.82 -9.68
C TRP A 51 -4.07 10.61 -10.62
N ILE A 52 -5.13 9.79 -10.57
CA ILE A 52 -5.32 8.68 -11.51
C ILE A 52 -5.33 9.18 -12.96
N GLN A 53 -6.08 10.26 -13.26
CA GLN A 53 -6.12 10.81 -14.62
C GLN A 53 -4.74 11.29 -15.08
N LYS A 54 -3.99 11.92 -14.19
CA LYS A 54 -2.61 12.33 -14.46
C LYS A 54 -1.70 11.16 -14.81
N ILE A 55 -1.82 10.03 -14.10
CA ILE A 55 -1.02 8.84 -14.40
C ILE A 55 -1.49 8.19 -15.71
N LYS A 56 -2.80 8.13 -15.96
CA LYS A 56 -3.37 7.61 -17.22
C LYS A 56 -2.86 8.37 -18.45
N SER A 57 -2.55 9.67 -18.35
CA SER A 57 -2.02 10.46 -19.48
C SER A 57 -0.66 9.96 -20.01
N TYR A 58 0.04 9.11 -19.27
CA TYR A 58 1.27 8.45 -19.72
C TYR A 58 1.03 7.21 -20.59
N ASN A 59 -0.24 6.84 -20.84
CA ASN A 59 -0.67 5.78 -21.75
C ASN A 59 -0.04 4.40 -21.49
N LYS A 60 0.17 4.05 -20.22
CA LYS A 60 0.61 2.71 -19.83
C LYS A 60 -0.58 1.74 -19.84
N THR A 61 -0.45 0.64 -20.54
CA THR A 61 -1.55 -0.33 -20.77
C THR A 61 -1.62 -1.44 -19.72
N ASN A 62 -0.56 -1.61 -18.94
CA ASN A 62 -0.45 -2.67 -17.94
C ASN A 62 -0.86 -2.22 -16.51
N ILE A 63 -1.56 -1.08 -16.38
CA ILE A 63 -2.00 -0.55 -15.08
C ILE A 63 -3.52 -0.59 -14.99
N LYS A 64 -4.05 -1.34 -14.02
CA LYS A 64 -5.45 -1.33 -13.61
C LYS A 64 -5.59 -0.47 -12.37
N PHE A 65 -6.37 0.61 -12.44
CA PHE A 65 -6.64 1.45 -11.27
C PHE A 65 -7.90 0.98 -10.54
N ILE A 66 -7.82 0.96 -9.21
CA ILE A 66 -8.96 0.84 -8.30
C ILE A 66 -9.08 2.17 -7.59
N HIS A 67 -10.08 2.97 -7.98
CA HIS A 67 -10.39 4.23 -7.30
C HIS A 67 -11.30 3.96 -6.10
N VAL A 68 -10.85 4.34 -4.92
CA VAL A 68 -11.65 4.34 -3.70
C VAL A 68 -11.63 5.74 -3.13
N ASP A 69 -12.64 6.52 -3.47
CA ASP A 69 -12.80 7.85 -2.88
C ASP A 69 -13.11 7.69 -1.39
N ILE A 70 -12.14 8.08 -0.56
CA ILE A 70 -12.30 8.03 0.90
C ILE A 70 -12.89 9.32 1.47
N ASN A 71 -13.37 10.21 0.59
CA ASN A 71 -13.98 11.49 0.92
C ASN A 71 -13.14 12.33 1.91
N CYS A 72 -11.83 12.24 1.81
CA CYS A 72 -10.91 13.03 2.61
C CYS A 72 -10.58 14.32 1.90
N VAL A 73 -10.89 15.46 2.52
CA VAL A 73 -10.58 16.81 2.02
C VAL A 73 -9.12 17.18 2.31
N TRP A 74 -8.24 16.22 2.21
CA TRP A 74 -6.83 16.31 2.60
C TRP A 74 -6.07 17.46 1.96
N TRP A 75 -6.28 17.62 0.68
CA TRP A 75 -5.54 18.56 -0.15
C TRP A 75 -5.96 20.02 0.03
N LYS A 76 -7.08 20.28 0.70
CA LYS A 76 -7.55 21.66 0.92
C LYS A 76 -6.96 22.33 2.14
N TYR A 77 -6.50 21.57 3.13
CA TYR A 77 -6.23 22.16 4.44
C TYR A 77 -4.88 21.81 5.05
N VAL A 78 -4.15 20.82 4.55
CA VAL A 78 -2.93 20.44 5.26
C VAL A 78 -1.87 19.81 4.37
N SER A 79 -0.68 20.35 4.49
CA SER A 79 0.55 19.60 4.30
C SER A 79 0.58 18.42 5.28
N TRP A 80 0.30 17.19 4.87
CA TRP A 80 0.64 15.93 5.57
C TRP A 80 0.06 15.69 6.96
N ALA A 81 -0.78 16.55 7.52
CA ALA A 81 -1.32 16.45 8.87
C ALA A 81 -2.66 15.68 8.94
N GLU A 82 -2.97 15.25 10.15
CA GLU A 82 -4.14 14.43 10.48
C GLU A 82 -5.47 15.04 10.05
N PRO A 83 -6.45 14.23 9.63
CA PRO A 83 -7.80 14.72 9.39
C PRO A 83 -8.40 15.22 10.69
N GLN A 84 -8.73 16.48 10.72
CA GLN A 84 -9.43 17.08 11.87
C GLN A 84 -10.90 16.68 11.96
N LEU A 85 -11.41 15.91 11.02
CA LEU A 85 -12.81 15.48 10.96
C LEU A 85 -12.95 14.08 11.52
N LYS A 86 -13.82 13.92 12.52
CA LYS A 86 -14.30 12.61 12.91
C LYS A 86 -15.09 12.02 11.73
N PRO A 87 -14.73 10.82 11.24
CA PRO A 87 -15.44 10.22 10.13
C PRO A 87 -16.88 9.89 10.54
N ASP A 88 -17.84 10.24 9.70
CA ASP A 88 -19.18 9.70 9.79
C ASP A 88 -19.24 8.23 9.35
N GLU A 89 -20.39 7.58 9.46
CA GLU A 89 -20.52 6.15 9.16
C GLU A 89 -20.29 5.83 7.69
N ASP A 90 -20.57 6.74 6.77
CA ASP A 90 -20.33 6.51 5.35
C ASP A 90 -18.84 6.65 5.00
N MET A 91 -18.16 7.62 5.59
CA MET A 91 -16.68 7.71 5.49
C MET A 91 -16.00 6.47 6.07
N LYS A 92 -16.44 5.98 7.23
CA LYS A 92 -15.90 4.73 7.81
C LYS A 92 -16.03 3.54 6.86
N LYS A 93 -17.16 3.39 6.17
CA LYS A 93 -17.36 2.35 5.16
C LYS A 93 -16.38 2.47 4.00
N LEU A 94 -16.14 3.70 3.52
CA LEU A 94 -15.17 3.95 2.45
C LEU A 94 -13.73 3.65 2.88
N TRP A 95 -13.36 4.02 4.10
CA TRP A 95 -12.04 3.73 4.66
C TRP A 95 -11.79 2.23 4.78
N LYS A 96 -12.77 1.48 5.30
CA LYS A 96 -12.73 0.01 5.33
C LYS A 96 -12.62 -0.58 3.93
N LYS A 97 -13.36 -0.05 2.96
CA LYS A 97 -13.28 -0.49 1.57
C LYS A 97 -11.89 -0.28 0.97
N TYR A 98 -11.23 0.86 1.28
CA TYR A 98 -9.88 1.15 0.80
C TYR A 98 -8.87 0.13 1.31
N SER A 99 -8.83 -0.10 2.61
CA SER A 99 -7.86 -1.03 3.23
C SER A 99 -8.18 -2.51 2.96
N ASN A 100 -9.40 -2.83 2.50
CA ASN A 100 -9.88 -4.21 2.35
C ASN A 100 -10.46 -4.50 0.97
N ILE A 101 -9.75 -4.13 -0.09
CA ILE A 101 -10.16 -4.45 -1.47
C ILE A 101 -10.19 -5.95 -1.72
N SER A 102 -11.06 -6.38 -2.63
CA SER A 102 -11.04 -7.75 -3.15
C SER A 102 -9.88 -7.91 -4.11
N ILE A 103 -9.11 -8.97 -3.93
CA ILE A 103 -8.00 -9.35 -4.78
C ILE A 103 -8.26 -10.78 -5.23
N ASP A 104 -8.42 -10.97 -6.54
CA ASP A 104 -8.71 -12.27 -7.14
C ASP A 104 -7.45 -12.92 -7.71
N ASP A 105 -6.26 -12.38 -7.40
CA ASP A 105 -5.08 -12.61 -8.21
C ASP A 105 -3.85 -13.03 -7.42
N ASP A 106 -3.00 -13.75 -8.13
CA ASP A 106 -1.65 -14.11 -7.72
C ASP A 106 -0.72 -12.89 -7.72
N ILE A 107 -0.63 -12.22 -6.58
CA ILE A 107 0.25 -11.07 -6.37
C ILE A 107 1.65 -11.53 -5.98
N ASP A 108 2.68 -11.11 -6.72
CA ASP A 108 4.08 -11.41 -6.43
C ASP A 108 4.74 -10.35 -5.55
N LEU A 109 4.30 -9.10 -5.71
CA LEU A 109 4.85 -7.94 -5.05
C LEU A 109 3.74 -7.01 -4.57
N VAL A 110 3.88 -6.52 -3.33
CA VAL A 110 3.03 -5.48 -2.76
C VAL A 110 3.88 -4.26 -2.46
N LEU A 111 3.42 -3.07 -2.84
CA LEU A 111 3.96 -1.79 -2.40
C LEU A 111 2.90 -1.02 -1.62
N ILE A 112 3.21 -0.67 -0.38
CA ILE A 112 2.34 0.12 0.49
C ILE A 112 2.97 1.50 0.68
N ASP A 113 2.42 2.49 -0.01
CA ASP A 113 2.83 3.91 0.06
C ASP A 113 1.62 4.86 0.10
N GLY A 114 0.43 4.30 0.29
CA GLY A 114 -0.84 5.05 0.41
C GLY A 114 -1.22 5.36 1.85
N ARG A 115 -2.52 5.33 2.12
CA ARG A 115 -3.13 5.53 3.44
C ARG A 115 -3.48 4.19 4.09
N PHE A 116 -3.79 4.21 5.41
CA PHE A 116 -4.21 3.01 6.15
C PHE A 116 -3.23 1.83 5.99
N ARG A 117 -1.92 2.11 6.00
CA ARG A 117 -0.88 1.12 5.67
C ARG A 117 -0.94 -0.10 6.57
N VAL A 118 -1.10 0.11 7.88
CA VAL A 118 -1.22 -0.98 8.84
C VAL A 118 -2.50 -1.77 8.59
N ALA A 119 -3.67 -1.10 8.53
CA ALA A 119 -4.95 -1.77 8.25
C ALA A 119 -4.93 -2.54 6.93
N THR A 120 -4.33 -1.95 5.89
CA THR A 120 -4.18 -2.59 4.57
C THR A 120 -3.40 -3.90 4.68
N LEU A 121 -2.24 -3.90 5.33
CA LEU A 121 -1.44 -5.12 5.46
C LEU A 121 -2.11 -6.16 6.33
N LEU A 122 -2.74 -5.78 7.45
CA LEU A 122 -3.49 -6.73 8.27
C LEU A 122 -4.62 -7.40 7.47
N ASN A 123 -5.33 -6.65 6.63
CA ASN A 123 -6.39 -7.17 5.75
C ASN A 123 -5.86 -7.99 4.56
N LEU A 124 -4.62 -7.73 4.12
CA LEU A 124 -3.98 -8.47 3.03
C LEU A 124 -3.41 -9.81 3.50
N TYR A 125 -3.22 -10.01 4.80
CA TYR A 125 -2.51 -11.18 5.33
C TYR A 125 -3.06 -12.50 4.77
N ASP A 126 -4.37 -12.68 4.71
CA ASP A 126 -4.98 -13.92 4.21
C ASP A 126 -5.21 -13.95 2.69
N LYS A 127 -4.96 -12.84 2.00
CA LYS A 127 -5.22 -12.69 0.56
C LYS A 127 -3.97 -12.86 -0.30
N ILE A 128 -2.80 -12.72 0.28
CA ILE A 128 -1.51 -12.84 -0.43
C ILE A 128 -0.84 -14.17 -0.12
N LYS A 129 -0.02 -14.63 -1.05
CA LYS A 129 0.76 -15.87 -0.90
C LYS A 129 1.87 -15.72 0.16
N PRO A 130 2.36 -16.82 0.75
CA PRO A 130 3.50 -16.79 1.67
C PRO A 130 4.78 -16.21 1.05
N ASP A 131 4.99 -16.43 -0.23
CA ASP A 131 6.17 -15.98 -0.97
C ASP A 131 6.05 -14.58 -1.58
N THR A 132 4.90 -13.90 -1.45
CA THR A 132 4.73 -12.50 -1.85
C THR A 132 5.74 -11.61 -1.12
N ASN A 133 6.47 -10.76 -1.86
CA ASN A 133 7.31 -9.73 -1.27
C ASN A 133 6.46 -8.49 -0.95
N ILE A 134 6.71 -7.87 0.19
CA ILE A 134 5.93 -6.71 0.64
C ILE A 134 6.90 -5.58 0.94
N LEU A 135 6.73 -4.45 0.28
CA LEU A 135 7.49 -3.23 0.49
C LEU A 135 6.60 -2.19 1.18
N VAL A 136 7.08 -1.65 2.28
CA VAL A 136 6.39 -0.59 3.05
C VAL A 136 7.28 0.64 3.08
N HIS A 137 6.81 1.73 2.48
CA HIS A 137 7.52 3.01 2.49
C HIS A 137 7.23 3.79 3.78
N ASP A 138 8.12 4.72 4.16
CA ASP A 138 8.08 5.47 5.43
C ASP A 138 8.07 4.58 6.70
N TYR A 139 8.66 3.41 6.66
CA TYR A 139 8.62 2.45 7.76
C TYR A 139 9.32 2.93 9.05
N THR A 140 9.95 4.05 9.02
CA THR A 140 10.51 4.71 10.21
C THR A 140 9.45 5.18 11.22
N ARG A 141 8.18 5.19 10.83
CA ARG A 141 7.06 5.55 11.72
C ARG A 141 6.78 4.42 12.71
N VAL A 142 6.87 4.75 14.02
CA VAL A 142 6.73 3.75 15.10
C VAL A 142 5.40 2.99 15.05
N GLY A 143 4.31 3.64 14.63
CA GLY A 143 2.99 3.01 14.48
C GLY A 143 2.96 1.82 13.53
N TYR A 144 3.93 1.69 12.63
CA TYR A 144 3.99 0.57 11.68
C TYR A 144 4.67 -0.68 12.26
N HIS A 145 5.40 -0.56 13.37
CA HIS A 145 6.16 -1.68 13.94
C HIS A 145 5.28 -2.83 14.45
N ILE A 146 3.97 -2.61 14.63
CA ILE A 146 3.01 -3.69 14.91
C ILE A 146 2.99 -4.77 13.81
N LEU A 147 3.35 -4.40 12.57
CA LEU A 147 3.44 -5.33 11.45
C LEU A 147 4.47 -6.43 11.69
N GLU A 148 5.51 -6.19 12.50
CA GLU A 148 6.52 -7.18 12.85
C GLU A 148 5.95 -8.38 13.64
N THR A 149 4.73 -8.26 14.16
CA THR A 149 4.01 -9.38 14.77
C THR A 149 3.59 -10.43 13.73
N PHE A 150 3.32 -10.00 12.50
CA PHE A 150 2.72 -10.81 11.44
C PHE A 150 3.62 -11.01 10.23
N TYR A 151 4.67 -10.22 10.13
CA TYR A 151 5.57 -10.19 8.99
C TYR A 151 7.02 -10.21 9.44
N ASP A 152 7.86 -10.98 8.76
CA ASP A 152 9.30 -11.04 9.01
C ASP A 152 10.02 -9.98 8.16
N LYS A 153 10.86 -9.18 8.82
CA LYS A 153 11.72 -8.20 8.13
C LYS A 153 12.81 -8.92 7.35
N ILE A 154 12.93 -8.61 6.07
CA ILE A 154 13.91 -9.22 5.18
C ILE A 154 15.06 -8.28 4.88
N GLU A 155 14.75 -7.05 4.47
CA GLU A 155 15.75 -6.06 4.04
C GLU A 155 15.17 -4.66 4.25
N CYS A 156 16.03 -3.70 4.59
CA CYS A 156 15.62 -2.30 4.74
C CYS A 156 16.67 -1.39 4.11
N VAL A 157 16.22 -0.38 3.40
CA VAL A 157 17.05 0.72 2.89
C VAL A 157 16.32 2.03 3.16
N ASP A 158 16.97 2.93 3.86
CA ASP A 158 16.40 4.20 4.31
C ASP A 158 15.05 3.98 5.03
N SER A 159 13.95 4.39 4.43
CA SER A 159 12.60 4.21 4.97
C SER A 159 11.82 3.08 4.31
N LEU A 160 12.38 2.40 3.32
CA LEU A 160 11.72 1.32 2.59
C LEU A 160 12.07 -0.04 3.23
N GLN A 161 11.09 -0.63 3.91
CA GLN A 161 11.21 -1.95 4.53
C GLN A 161 10.60 -3.04 3.66
N VAL A 162 11.33 -4.14 3.49
CA VAL A 162 10.84 -5.35 2.83
C VAL A 162 10.43 -6.38 3.87
N PHE A 163 9.26 -6.97 3.66
CA PHE A 163 8.68 -8.00 4.51
C PHE A 163 8.36 -9.27 3.73
N LYS A 164 8.28 -10.37 4.48
CA LYS A 164 7.62 -11.62 4.11
C LYS A 164 6.54 -11.94 5.13
N LYS A 165 5.50 -12.61 4.69
CA LYS A 165 4.46 -13.12 5.55
C LYS A 165 5.04 -14.17 6.50
N ARG A 166 4.77 -14.05 7.80
CA ARG A 166 5.13 -15.03 8.81
C ARG A 166 4.10 -16.16 8.79
N GLU A 167 4.55 -17.42 8.75
CA GLU A 167 3.62 -18.55 8.62
C GLU A 167 2.84 -18.85 9.90
N ASN A 168 3.52 -18.86 11.05
CA ASN A 168 2.93 -19.20 12.34
C ASN A 168 2.62 -17.95 13.14
N ILE A 169 1.38 -17.47 13.07
CA ILE A 169 0.91 -16.29 13.81
C ILE A 169 -0.26 -16.61 14.72
N ASP A 170 -0.46 -15.77 15.71
CA ASP A 170 -1.69 -15.74 16.49
C ASP A 170 -2.82 -15.12 15.67
N ARG A 171 -3.79 -15.93 15.28
CA ARG A 171 -4.93 -15.53 14.45
C ARG A 171 -5.92 -14.64 15.20
N GLU A 172 -6.10 -14.85 16.49
CA GLU A 172 -6.96 -13.98 17.30
C GLU A 172 -6.33 -12.59 17.46
N LEU A 173 -5.01 -12.56 17.58
CA LEU A 173 -4.28 -11.30 17.64
C LEU A 173 -4.35 -10.55 16.30
N LEU A 174 -4.23 -11.23 15.15
CA LEU A 174 -4.42 -10.65 13.83
C LEU A 174 -5.81 -10.00 13.72
N LYS A 175 -6.85 -10.74 14.08
CA LYS A 175 -8.23 -10.25 14.05
C LYS A 175 -8.43 -9.05 14.96
N LYS A 176 -7.88 -9.10 16.18
CA LYS A 176 -7.93 -7.97 17.12
C LYS A 176 -7.32 -6.72 16.52
N TYR A 177 -6.10 -6.80 16.00
CA TYR A 177 -5.43 -5.65 15.41
C TYR A 177 -6.07 -5.18 14.11
N SER A 178 -6.62 -6.07 13.29
CA SER A 178 -7.39 -5.66 12.11
C SER A 178 -8.57 -4.77 12.46
N LEU A 179 -9.27 -5.04 13.57
CA LEU A 179 -10.34 -4.18 14.07
C LEU A 179 -9.83 -2.89 14.70
N GLU A 180 -8.73 -2.96 15.47
CA GLU A 180 -8.14 -1.79 16.13
C GLU A 180 -7.62 -0.75 15.14
N TYR A 181 -6.97 -1.21 14.08
CA TYR A 181 -6.36 -0.33 13.05
C TYR A 181 -7.30 0.02 11.90
N GLU A 182 -8.50 -0.56 11.85
CA GLU A 182 -9.43 -0.45 10.72
C GLU A 182 -9.72 0.99 10.27
N LEU A 183 -9.70 1.94 11.20
CA LEU A 183 -9.96 3.36 10.98
C LEU A 183 -8.78 4.26 11.32
N VAL A 184 -7.61 3.68 11.54
CA VAL A 184 -6.38 4.45 11.80
C VAL A 184 -5.79 4.90 10.47
N ILE A 185 -5.81 6.20 10.25
CA ILE A 185 -5.15 6.84 9.11
C ILE A 185 -3.71 7.14 9.52
N ASP A 186 -2.77 6.69 8.72
CA ASP A 186 -1.35 6.81 8.96
C ASP A 186 -0.61 7.41 7.75
#